data_e2da96bb38a81a0f5e8a94aa3777761a
#
_entry.id   e2da96bb38a81a0f5e8a94aa3777761a
#
_cell.length_a   1.000
_cell.length_b   1.000
_cell.length_c   1.000
_cell.angle_alpha   90.00
_cell.angle_beta   90.00
_cell.angle_gamma   90.00
#
_symmetry.space_group_name_H-M   'P 1'
#
loop_
_entity.id
_entity.type
_entity.pdbx_description
1 polymer ?
#
loop_
_entity_poly.entity_id
_entity_poly.type
_entity_poly.pdbx_seq_one_letter_code
_entity_poly.pdbx_strand_id
1 'polypeptide(L)'
;MTMKISIVTPCYNEEFNVEPLYEKVKIEMAKLTNYTYEHIFIDNYSTDNTLVKLKNIASVDKNVKIIVNARNFGHIKSPYYGMLQADGDVVISLVSDLQDPPELIPDFIKKWEEGYKIVVGVKEKSEENIIMFSIRKLFYKTIDRISDTSQIQNFTGFGLYDRQFMDVLRNIQEPYPYFRGLVSELGFSICQIPYLQPKRSKGNTKNNFFTLYDMAMLGFTSHSKVPLRMSSFIGFVVAFLSILIATIYLIYKILFWDNFQVGIAPLVIGFFFFGGVQLFFLGIIGEYISAILTQVKNRPLVIEKERINF
;
A
#
# COMPACT_ATOMS: atom_id res chain seq x y z
N MET A 1 33.99 -6.64 7.28
CA MET A 1 32.79 -7.44 7.62
C MET A 1 32.08 -7.76 6.31
N THR A 2 31.66 -8.99 6.13
CA THR A 2 30.89 -9.41 4.96
C THR A 2 29.49 -8.83 5.10
N MET A 3 28.99 -8.09 4.10
CA MET A 3 27.66 -7.50 4.13
C MET A 3 26.59 -8.58 3.98
N LYS A 4 25.45 -8.41 4.62
CA LYS A 4 24.35 -9.37 4.64
C LYS A 4 23.14 -8.85 3.88
N ILE A 5 22.57 -9.69 3.02
CA ILE A 5 21.34 -9.43 2.27
C ILE A 5 20.20 -10.21 2.91
N SER A 6 19.11 -9.55 3.28
CA SER A 6 17.87 -10.20 3.69
C SER A 6 16.86 -10.15 2.55
N ILE A 7 16.40 -11.31 2.10
CA ILE A 7 15.33 -11.41 1.09
C ILE A 7 14.06 -11.78 1.85
N VAL A 8 12.98 -11.02 1.69
CA VAL A 8 11.72 -11.22 2.39
C VAL A 8 10.62 -11.57 1.40
N THR A 9 10.02 -12.73 1.58
CA THR A 9 8.98 -13.26 0.70
C THR A 9 7.71 -13.57 1.49
N PRO A 10 6.63 -12.78 1.33
CA PRO A 10 5.34 -13.13 1.89
C PRO A 10 4.66 -14.25 1.10
N CYS A 11 4.06 -15.21 1.82
CA CYS A 11 3.38 -16.38 1.26
C CYS A 11 1.97 -16.51 1.81
N TYR A 12 1.01 -16.88 0.97
CA TYR A 12 -0.32 -17.31 1.36
C TYR A 12 -0.93 -18.22 0.31
N ASN A 13 -0.94 -19.54 0.56
CA ASN A 13 -1.36 -20.58 -0.37
C ASN A 13 -0.60 -20.51 -1.71
N GLU A 14 0.72 -20.68 -1.62
CA GLU A 14 1.67 -20.60 -2.73
C GLU A 14 2.48 -21.90 -2.87
N GLU A 15 1.87 -23.06 -2.58
CA GLU A 15 2.53 -24.37 -2.59
C GLU A 15 3.26 -24.73 -3.89
N PHE A 16 2.82 -24.16 -5.03
CA PHE A 16 3.44 -24.39 -6.35
C PHE A 16 4.59 -23.44 -6.65
N ASN A 17 4.73 -22.34 -5.91
CA ASN A 17 5.64 -21.25 -6.23
C ASN A 17 6.83 -21.15 -5.28
N VAL A 18 6.70 -21.60 -4.01
CA VAL A 18 7.75 -21.41 -2.99
C VAL A 18 9.05 -22.14 -3.30
N GLU A 19 8.99 -23.37 -3.79
CA GLU A 19 10.19 -24.15 -4.16
C GLU A 19 10.89 -23.53 -5.41
N PRO A 20 10.20 -23.28 -6.53
CA PRO A 20 10.80 -22.62 -7.68
C PRO A 20 11.41 -21.25 -7.37
N LEU A 21 10.75 -20.48 -6.49
CA LEU A 21 11.28 -19.18 -6.07
C LEU A 21 12.55 -19.33 -5.25
N TYR A 22 12.54 -20.23 -4.25
CA TYR A 22 13.74 -20.52 -3.46
C TYR A 22 14.94 -20.89 -4.33
N GLU A 23 14.77 -21.79 -5.30
CA GLU A 23 15.85 -22.20 -6.19
C GLU A 23 16.36 -21.03 -7.05
N LYS A 24 15.49 -20.21 -7.61
CA LYS A 24 15.90 -19.01 -8.37
C LYS A 24 16.68 -18.02 -7.49
N VAL A 25 16.18 -17.71 -6.30
CA VAL A 25 16.89 -16.83 -5.37
C VAL A 25 18.26 -17.39 -5.02
N LYS A 26 18.35 -18.68 -4.73
CA LYS A 26 19.63 -19.33 -4.42
C LYS A 26 20.64 -19.24 -5.56
N ILE A 27 20.18 -19.38 -6.82
CA ILE A 27 21.03 -19.22 -8.03
C ILE A 27 21.53 -17.76 -8.12
N GLU A 28 20.68 -16.78 -7.91
CA GLU A 28 21.09 -15.37 -7.98
C GLU A 28 22.06 -15.00 -6.84
N MET A 29 21.80 -15.48 -5.64
CA MET A 29 22.69 -15.24 -4.50
C MET A 29 24.04 -15.93 -4.64
N ALA A 30 24.12 -17.08 -5.31
CA ALA A 30 25.39 -17.76 -5.60
C ALA A 30 26.32 -16.93 -6.53
N LYS A 31 25.79 -15.98 -7.30
CA LYS A 31 26.59 -15.03 -8.13
C LYS A 31 27.21 -13.92 -7.27
N LEU A 32 26.67 -13.64 -6.07
CA LEU A 32 27.05 -12.56 -5.18
C LEU A 32 27.96 -13.07 -4.05
N THR A 33 29.13 -13.59 -4.41
CA THR A 33 30.06 -14.30 -3.48
C THR A 33 30.60 -13.44 -2.35
N ASN A 34 30.56 -12.12 -2.47
CA ASN A 34 31.02 -11.16 -1.47
C ASN A 34 29.98 -10.89 -0.36
N TYR A 35 28.80 -11.48 -0.47
CA TYR A 35 27.68 -11.28 0.43
C TYR A 35 27.28 -12.56 1.13
N THR A 36 26.85 -12.45 2.38
CA THR A 36 26.05 -13.49 3.03
C THR A 36 24.57 -13.14 2.84
N TYR A 37 23.69 -14.11 2.95
CA TYR A 37 22.25 -13.83 2.82
C TYR A 37 21.41 -14.69 3.76
N GLU A 38 20.20 -14.22 3.96
CA GLU A 38 19.08 -14.97 4.53
C GLU A 38 17.85 -14.79 3.62
N HIS A 39 17.03 -15.81 3.54
CA HIS A 39 15.74 -15.77 2.85
C HIS A 39 14.62 -16.00 3.85
N ILE A 40 13.92 -14.93 4.21
CA ILE A 40 12.84 -14.94 5.21
C ILE A 40 11.51 -15.13 4.49
N PHE A 41 10.88 -16.28 4.67
CA PHE A 41 9.50 -16.50 4.24
C PHE A 41 8.56 -16.17 5.39
N ILE A 42 7.56 -15.31 5.12
CA ILE A 42 6.49 -15.07 6.08
C ILE A 42 5.20 -15.74 5.61
N ASP A 43 4.84 -16.85 6.24
CA ASP A 43 3.63 -17.60 5.95
C ASP A 43 2.43 -16.97 6.66
N ASN A 44 1.54 -16.40 5.87
CA ASN A 44 0.38 -15.68 6.36
C ASN A 44 -0.81 -16.60 6.64
N TYR A 45 -0.56 -17.73 7.34
CA TYR A 45 -1.56 -18.74 7.68
C TYR A 45 -2.05 -19.52 6.45
N SER A 46 -1.15 -20.10 5.68
CA SER A 46 -1.50 -20.95 4.53
C SER A 46 -2.26 -22.21 4.97
N THR A 47 -3.23 -22.61 4.14
CA THR A 47 -4.09 -23.79 4.37
C THR A 47 -3.79 -24.95 3.42
N ASP A 48 -2.89 -24.73 2.46
CA ASP A 48 -2.34 -25.72 1.53
C ASP A 48 -0.97 -26.27 2.03
N ASN A 49 -0.21 -26.90 1.16
CA ASN A 49 1.09 -27.48 1.51
C ASN A 49 2.23 -26.43 1.56
N THR A 50 1.98 -25.14 1.45
CA THR A 50 3.01 -24.08 1.45
C THR A 50 3.94 -24.22 2.66
N LEU A 51 3.37 -24.25 3.88
CA LEU A 51 4.17 -24.33 5.12
C LEU A 51 4.98 -25.63 5.22
N VAL A 52 4.42 -26.77 4.78
CA VAL A 52 5.12 -28.05 4.76
C VAL A 52 6.37 -27.98 3.88
N LYS A 53 6.24 -27.44 2.68
CA LYS A 53 7.34 -27.26 1.73
C LYS A 53 8.40 -26.31 2.26
N LEU A 54 8.00 -25.19 2.83
CA LEU A 54 8.93 -24.24 3.45
C LEU A 54 9.72 -24.87 4.60
N LYS A 55 9.08 -25.67 5.46
CA LYS A 55 9.75 -26.41 6.55
C LYS A 55 10.77 -27.41 6.00
N ASN A 56 10.44 -28.09 4.92
CA ASN A 56 11.37 -29.02 4.27
C ASN A 56 12.61 -28.27 3.73
N ILE A 57 12.44 -27.13 3.07
CA ILE A 57 13.56 -26.30 2.61
C ILE A 57 14.41 -25.83 3.80
N ALA A 58 13.80 -25.28 4.84
CA ALA A 58 14.49 -24.75 6.01
C ALA A 58 15.22 -25.84 6.85
N SER A 59 14.82 -27.10 6.71
CA SER A 59 15.51 -28.21 7.36
C SER A 59 16.89 -28.48 6.77
N VAL A 60 17.07 -28.25 5.47
CA VAL A 60 18.31 -28.51 4.72
C VAL A 60 19.13 -27.25 4.45
N ASP A 61 18.51 -26.05 4.40
CA ASP A 61 19.20 -24.78 4.20
C ASP A 61 18.94 -23.82 5.38
N LYS A 62 19.98 -23.53 6.15
CA LYS A 62 19.91 -22.66 7.33
C LYS A 62 19.83 -21.17 6.98
N ASN A 63 20.09 -20.78 5.74
CA ASN A 63 19.84 -19.41 5.28
C ASN A 63 18.33 -19.12 5.14
N VAL A 64 17.50 -20.18 5.02
CA VAL A 64 16.06 -20.05 4.95
C VAL A 64 15.45 -19.97 6.35
N LYS A 65 14.77 -18.86 6.59
CA LYS A 65 14.06 -18.55 7.82
C LYS A 65 12.56 -18.49 7.56
N ILE A 66 11.76 -18.90 8.53
CA ILE A 66 10.31 -18.88 8.37
C ILE A 66 9.65 -18.21 9.57
N ILE A 67 8.78 -17.26 9.31
CA ILE A 67 7.83 -16.70 10.27
C ILE A 67 6.46 -17.24 9.92
N VAL A 68 5.79 -17.88 10.86
CA VAL A 68 4.44 -18.42 10.69
C VAL A 68 3.47 -17.56 11.47
N ASN A 69 2.52 -16.94 10.78
CA ASN A 69 1.49 -16.12 11.41
C ASN A 69 0.41 -16.98 12.11
N ALA A 70 -0.13 -16.51 13.23
CA ALA A 70 -1.19 -17.18 13.97
C ALA A 70 -2.54 -17.18 13.20
N ARG A 71 -2.74 -16.24 12.28
CA ARG A 71 -3.87 -16.14 11.34
C ARG A 71 -3.48 -15.34 10.10
N ASN A 72 -4.34 -15.25 9.11
CA ASN A 72 -4.15 -14.33 8.00
C ASN A 72 -4.35 -12.87 8.47
N PHE A 73 -3.27 -12.06 8.40
CA PHE A 73 -3.26 -10.63 8.75
C PHE A 73 -3.38 -9.72 7.53
N GLY A 74 -3.58 -10.31 6.34
CA GLY A 74 -3.74 -9.57 5.08
C GLY A 74 -2.41 -9.29 4.36
N HIS A 75 -2.56 -8.74 3.17
CA HIS A 75 -1.45 -8.52 2.22
C HIS A 75 -0.66 -7.22 2.48
N ILE A 76 -1.05 -6.42 3.46
CA ILE A 76 -0.33 -5.19 3.86
C ILE A 76 0.52 -5.46 5.10
N LYS A 77 -0.10 -5.96 6.19
CA LYS A 77 0.57 -6.10 7.48
C LYS A 77 1.61 -7.20 7.49
N SER A 78 1.29 -8.36 6.90
CA SER A 78 2.18 -9.53 6.92
C SER A 78 3.49 -9.26 6.17
N PRO A 79 3.51 -8.77 4.90
CA PRO A 79 4.75 -8.44 4.21
C PRO A 79 5.57 -7.38 4.92
N TYR A 80 4.94 -6.30 5.36
CA TYR A 80 5.60 -5.22 6.07
C TYR A 80 6.26 -5.70 7.37
N TYR A 81 5.53 -6.51 8.14
CA TYR A 81 6.08 -7.13 9.34
C TYR A 81 7.31 -7.99 9.05
N GLY A 82 7.26 -8.83 8.00
CA GLY A 82 8.39 -9.64 7.56
C GLY A 82 9.63 -8.80 7.24
N MET A 83 9.45 -7.68 6.57
CA MET A 83 10.55 -6.75 6.27
C MET A 83 11.18 -6.17 7.55
N LEU A 84 10.37 -5.81 8.54
CA LEU A 84 10.87 -5.27 9.82
C LEU A 84 11.68 -6.30 10.62
N GLN A 85 11.48 -7.61 10.40
CA GLN A 85 12.22 -8.69 11.07
C GLN A 85 13.57 -9.01 10.42
N ALA A 86 13.82 -8.49 9.22
CA ALA A 86 15.08 -8.67 8.49
C ALA A 86 16.22 -7.91 9.18
N ASP A 87 17.40 -8.52 9.32
CA ASP A 87 18.56 -7.91 10.01
C ASP A 87 19.77 -7.64 9.09
N GLY A 88 19.62 -7.86 7.78
CA GLY A 88 20.65 -7.57 6.78
C GLY A 88 20.99 -6.08 6.63
N ASP A 89 22.12 -5.79 6.00
CA ASP A 89 22.53 -4.44 5.60
C ASP A 89 21.59 -3.86 4.54
N VAL A 90 20.98 -4.74 3.76
CA VAL A 90 19.89 -4.43 2.83
C VAL A 90 18.77 -5.45 2.94
N VAL A 91 17.56 -5.01 2.66
CA VAL A 91 16.36 -5.86 2.62
C VAL A 91 15.77 -5.82 1.20
N ILE A 92 15.56 -6.98 0.60
CA ILE A 92 14.90 -7.12 -0.69
C ILE A 92 13.51 -7.72 -0.47
N SER A 93 12.46 -6.97 -0.86
CA SER A 93 11.09 -7.47 -0.86
C SER A 93 10.79 -8.14 -2.19
N LEU A 94 10.35 -9.41 -2.15
CA LEU A 94 10.12 -10.24 -3.33
C LEU A 94 8.86 -11.09 -3.12
N VAL A 95 7.87 -10.97 -4.03
CA VAL A 95 6.64 -11.76 -3.91
C VAL A 95 6.82 -13.21 -4.34
N SER A 96 5.99 -14.11 -3.78
CA SER A 96 6.12 -15.56 -3.98
C SER A 96 5.63 -16.07 -5.35
N ASP A 97 4.85 -15.28 -6.11
CA ASP A 97 4.18 -15.72 -7.34
C ASP A 97 5.02 -15.65 -8.61
N LEU A 98 6.34 -15.37 -8.48
CA LEU A 98 7.30 -15.23 -9.57
C LEU A 98 6.98 -14.12 -10.58
N GLN A 99 6.11 -13.18 -10.23
CA GLN A 99 5.85 -12.00 -11.05
C GLN A 99 6.92 -10.91 -10.89
N ASP A 100 7.66 -10.95 -9.78
CA ASP A 100 8.83 -10.12 -9.55
C ASP A 100 10.08 -10.99 -9.84
N PRO A 101 10.90 -10.67 -10.86
CA PRO A 101 11.99 -11.52 -11.28
C PRO A 101 13.18 -11.48 -10.30
N PRO A 102 13.56 -12.62 -9.66
CA PRO A 102 14.74 -12.68 -8.80
C PRO A 102 16.05 -12.33 -9.54
N GLU A 103 16.06 -12.45 -10.84
CA GLU A 103 17.17 -12.13 -11.73
C GLU A 103 17.61 -10.65 -11.64
N LEU A 104 16.75 -9.75 -11.09
CA LEU A 104 17.09 -8.34 -10.85
C LEU A 104 17.86 -8.11 -9.55
N ILE A 105 18.00 -9.11 -8.68
CA ILE A 105 18.72 -8.96 -7.41
C ILE A 105 20.14 -8.41 -7.60
N PRO A 106 20.97 -8.93 -8.55
CA PRO A 106 22.30 -8.38 -8.78
C PRO A 106 22.30 -6.92 -9.25
N ASP A 107 21.32 -6.53 -10.08
CA ASP A 107 21.20 -5.15 -10.55
C ASP A 107 20.80 -4.20 -9.41
N PHE A 108 19.93 -4.65 -8.49
CA PHE A 108 19.57 -3.89 -7.30
C PHE A 108 20.78 -3.66 -6.41
N ILE A 109 21.59 -4.70 -6.14
CA ILE A 109 22.80 -4.59 -5.35
C ILE A 109 23.79 -3.62 -5.98
N LYS A 110 24.01 -3.71 -7.30
CA LYS A 110 24.89 -2.81 -8.03
C LYS A 110 24.46 -1.34 -7.88
N LYS A 111 23.17 -1.05 -7.97
CA LYS A 111 22.66 0.31 -7.77
C LYS A 111 22.80 0.79 -6.32
N TRP A 112 22.63 -0.09 -5.37
CA TRP A 112 22.88 0.21 -3.97
C TRP A 112 24.37 0.52 -3.69
N GLU A 113 25.29 -0.24 -4.28
CA GLU A 113 26.74 0.01 -4.22
C GLU A 113 27.13 1.37 -4.86
N GLU A 114 26.36 1.84 -5.88
CA GLU A 114 26.47 3.19 -6.44
C GLU A 114 26.01 4.30 -5.49
N GLY A 115 25.44 3.97 -4.32
CA GLY A 115 25.02 4.90 -3.26
C GLY A 115 23.53 5.16 -3.14
N TYR A 116 22.68 4.54 -3.96
CA TYR A 116 21.24 4.65 -3.80
C TYR A 116 20.77 3.89 -2.56
N LYS A 117 19.90 4.53 -1.76
CA LYS A 117 19.38 3.91 -0.53
C LYS A 117 18.13 3.05 -0.77
N ILE A 118 17.44 3.30 -1.86
CA ILE A 118 16.27 2.54 -2.28
C ILE A 118 16.42 2.25 -3.78
N VAL A 119 16.27 0.99 -4.17
CA VAL A 119 16.25 0.59 -5.58
C VAL A 119 14.96 -0.18 -5.83
N VAL A 120 14.08 0.35 -6.66
CA VAL A 120 12.75 -0.22 -6.89
C VAL A 120 12.57 -0.76 -8.30
N GLY A 121 11.92 -1.90 -8.42
CA GLY A 121 11.44 -2.42 -9.68
C GLY A 121 10.14 -1.72 -10.10
N VAL A 122 10.12 -1.19 -11.32
CA VAL A 122 8.96 -0.50 -11.90
C VAL A 122 8.48 -1.25 -13.15
N LYS A 123 7.20 -1.61 -13.19
CA LYS A 123 6.63 -2.35 -14.33
C LYS A 123 6.50 -1.45 -15.55
N GLU A 124 7.14 -1.80 -16.66
CA GLU A 124 7.05 -1.03 -17.92
C GLU A 124 5.68 -1.13 -18.58
N LYS A 125 5.08 -2.33 -18.60
CA LYS A 125 3.75 -2.58 -19.18
C LYS A 125 2.97 -3.56 -18.31
N SER A 126 1.69 -3.30 -18.15
CA SER A 126 0.72 -4.23 -17.61
C SER A 126 -0.25 -4.58 -18.75
N GLU A 127 -0.41 -5.88 -19.06
CA GLU A 127 -1.43 -6.37 -19.99
C GLU A 127 -2.81 -6.27 -19.31
N GLU A 128 -3.32 -5.05 -19.13
CA GLU A 128 -4.62 -4.82 -18.54
C GLU A 128 -5.67 -4.38 -19.58
N ASN A 129 -6.92 -4.62 -19.25
CA ASN A 129 -8.05 -4.08 -20.00
C ASN A 129 -7.96 -2.55 -20.05
N ILE A 130 -8.19 -1.94 -21.22
CA ILE A 130 -8.08 -0.49 -21.50
C ILE A 130 -8.91 0.32 -20.48
N ILE A 131 -10.06 -0.17 -20.04
CA ILE A 131 -10.92 0.50 -19.06
C ILE A 131 -10.23 0.56 -17.69
N MET A 132 -9.68 -0.55 -17.20
CA MET A 132 -8.95 -0.62 -15.93
C MET A 132 -7.68 0.24 -15.97
N PHE A 133 -6.98 0.25 -17.09
CA PHE A 133 -5.82 1.12 -17.30
C PHE A 133 -6.20 2.61 -17.19
N SER A 134 -7.32 3.02 -17.82
CA SER A 134 -7.80 4.41 -17.78
C SER A 134 -8.23 4.83 -16.37
N ILE A 135 -8.95 3.96 -15.65
CA ILE A 135 -9.36 4.21 -14.25
C ILE A 135 -8.12 4.33 -13.36
N ARG A 136 -7.15 3.42 -13.51
CA ARG A 136 -5.90 3.46 -12.75
C ARG A 136 -5.08 4.71 -13.05
N LYS A 137 -4.96 5.10 -14.33
CA LYS A 137 -4.25 6.33 -14.74
C LYS A 137 -4.92 7.58 -14.16
N LEU A 138 -6.25 7.63 -14.18
CA LEU A 138 -7.00 8.74 -13.57
C LEU A 138 -6.79 8.78 -12.04
N PHE A 139 -6.83 7.62 -11.39
CA PHE A 139 -6.57 7.47 -9.96
C PHE A 139 -5.17 7.99 -9.57
N TYR A 140 -4.11 7.50 -10.24
CA TYR A 140 -2.74 7.98 -9.96
C TYR A 140 -2.56 9.47 -10.27
N LYS A 141 -3.14 9.97 -11.38
CA LYS A 141 -3.11 11.41 -11.70
C LYS A 141 -3.83 12.26 -10.65
N THR A 142 -4.89 11.73 -10.06
CA THR A 142 -5.63 12.41 -8.99
C THR A 142 -4.82 12.39 -7.69
N ILE A 143 -4.26 11.23 -7.31
CA ILE A 143 -3.41 11.11 -6.13
C ILE A 143 -2.16 12.00 -6.25
N ASP A 144 -1.46 12.00 -7.39
CA ASP A 144 -0.28 12.86 -7.61
C ASP A 144 -0.58 14.36 -7.43
N ARG A 145 -1.80 14.81 -7.78
CA ARG A 145 -2.22 16.19 -7.58
C ARG A 145 -2.63 16.52 -6.14
N ILE A 146 -3.00 15.50 -5.39
CA ILE A 146 -3.63 15.63 -4.07
C ILE A 146 -2.65 15.22 -2.96
N SER A 147 -1.66 14.39 -3.28
CA SER A 147 -0.62 13.95 -2.34
C SER A 147 0.46 15.02 -2.17
N ASP A 148 0.94 15.18 -0.95
CA ASP A 148 2.07 16.08 -0.65
C ASP A 148 3.40 15.55 -1.23
N THR A 149 3.45 14.28 -1.70
CA THR A 149 4.62 13.64 -2.31
C THR A 149 4.24 12.91 -3.59
N SER A 150 5.07 13.02 -4.65
CA SER A 150 4.87 12.28 -5.91
C SER A 150 5.08 10.79 -5.69
N GLN A 151 4.09 9.98 -6.04
CA GLN A 151 4.18 8.53 -5.90
C GLN A 151 4.82 7.86 -7.11
N ILE A 152 5.61 6.80 -6.85
CA ILE A 152 6.24 6.02 -7.93
C ILE A 152 5.16 5.20 -8.65
N GLN A 153 4.93 5.54 -9.92
CA GLN A 153 3.93 4.85 -10.74
C GLN A 153 4.37 3.42 -11.05
N ASN A 154 3.40 2.49 -11.12
CA ASN A 154 3.63 1.06 -11.42
C ASN A 154 4.58 0.33 -10.44
N PHE A 155 4.83 0.89 -9.27
CA PHE A 155 5.59 0.29 -8.19
C PHE A 155 4.70 -0.56 -7.28
N THR A 156 5.13 -1.78 -6.95
CA THR A 156 4.35 -2.75 -6.16
C THR A 156 4.94 -3.08 -4.80
N GLY A 157 6.13 -2.58 -4.50
CA GLY A 157 6.89 -2.91 -3.30
C GLY A 157 8.09 -3.83 -3.58
N PHE A 158 8.26 -4.32 -4.82
CA PHE A 158 9.45 -5.04 -5.24
C PHE A 158 10.66 -4.10 -5.30
N GLY A 159 11.72 -4.40 -4.58
CA GLY A 159 12.91 -3.56 -4.54
C GLY A 159 13.84 -3.89 -3.40
N LEU A 160 14.96 -3.17 -3.36
CA LEU A 160 15.99 -3.20 -2.34
C LEU A 160 15.89 -1.95 -1.47
N TYR A 161 16.03 -2.14 -0.17
CA TYR A 161 15.92 -1.11 0.86
C TYR A 161 17.13 -1.17 1.79
N ASP A 162 17.88 -0.08 1.86
CA ASP A 162 19.06 0.06 2.72
C ASP A 162 18.69 -0.02 4.21
N ARG A 163 19.63 -0.45 5.02
CA ARG A 163 19.47 -0.55 6.50
C ARG A 163 18.98 0.76 7.12
N GLN A 164 19.48 1.91 6.68
CA GLN A 164 19.06 3.21 7.22
C GLN A 164 17.57 3.46 7.00
N PHE A 165 17.04 3.11 5.81
CA PHE A 165 15.61 3.20 5.52
C PHE A 165 14.82 2.24 6.40
N MET A 166 15.29 0.99 6.54
CA MET A 166 14.62 -0.01 7.38
C MET A 166 14.60 0.38 8.86
N ASP A 167 15.64 1.02 9.36
CA ASP A 167 15.69 1.49 10.74
C ASP A 167 14.70 2.64 10.99
N VAL A 168 14.50 3.53 10.01
CA VAL A 168 13.42 4.53 10.07
C VAL A 168 12.06 3.85 10.12
N LEU A 169 11.81 2.85 9.24
CA LEU A 169 10.53 2.11 9.24
C LEU A 169 10.24 1.40 10.57
N ARG A 170 11.26 0.84 11.24
CA ARG A 170 11.10 0.21 12.55
C ARG A 170 10.65 1.19 13.64
N ASN A 171 11.03 2.46 13.52
CA ASN A 171 10.63 3.51 14.43
C ASN A 171 9.22 4.09 14.12
N ILE A 172 8.72 3.86 12.92
CA ILE A 172 7.36 4.27 12.52
C ILE A 172 6.36 3.24 13.05
N GLN A 173 5.53 3.66 14.02
CA GLN A 173 4.50 2.82 14.61
C GLN A 173 3.17 2.96 13.84
N GLU A 174 3.14 2.49 12.59
CA GLU A 174 1.91 2.47 11.81
C GLU A 174 1.23 1.10 11.86
N PRO A 175 0.03 0.99 12.46
CA PRO A 175 -0.71 -0.28 12.52
C PRO A 175 -1.24 -0.76 11.16
N TYR A 176 -1.29 0.13 10.16
CA TYR A 176 -1.72 -0.17 8.80
C TYR A 176 -0.91 0.63 7.78
N PRO A 177 0.36 0.22 7.53
CA PRO A 177 1.30 1.01 6.76
C PRO A 177 0.99 1.00 5.26
N TYR A 178 0.97 2.18 4.65
CA TYR A 178 0.97 2.31 3.19
C TYR A 178 2.42 2.37 2.69
N PHE A 179 3.06 1.21 2.62
CA PHE A 179 4.50 1.07 2.35
C PHE A 179 4.98 1.83 1.11
N ARG A 180 4.21 1.81 0.00
CA ARG A 180 4.57 2.51 -1.24
C ARG A 180 4.64 4.03 -1.05
N GLY A 181 3.78 4.59 -0.23
CA GLY A 181 3.81 6.00 0.13
C GLY A 181 5.03 6.32 1.00
N LEU A 182 5.34 5.51 2.02
CA LEU A 182 6.51 5.69 2.87
C LEU A 182 7.82 5.71 2.07
N VAL A 183 7.95 4.85 1.05
CA VAL A 183 9.11 4.83 0.13
C VAL A 183 9.31 6.19 -0.53
N SER A 184 8.24 6.87 -0.94
CA SER A 184 8.33 8.19 -1.60
C SER A 184 8.46 9.35 -0.61
N GLU A 185 7.88 9.22 0.59
CA GLU A 185 7.73 10.30 1.57
C GLU A 185 9.01 10.55 2.38
N LEU A 186 9.76 9.49 2.71
CA LEU A 186 10.91 9.58 3.62
C LEU A 186 12.17 10.23 3.01
N GLY A 187 12.16 10.61 1.73
CA GLY A 187 13.16 11.45 1.10
C GLY A 187 14.53 10.80 0.85
N PHE A 188 14.63 9.48 0.91
CA PHE A 188 15.86 8.75 0.56
C PHE A 188 16.11 8.78 -0.96
N SER A 189 17.37 8.61 -1.37
CA SER A 189 17.75 8.50 -2.78
C SER A 189 17.17 7.22 -3.40
N ILE A 190 16.35 7.38 -4.45
CA ILE A 190 15.63 6.27 -5.11
C ILE A 190 16.18 6.08 -6.52
N CYS A 191 16.51 4.84 -6.87
CA CYS A 191 16.74 4.41 -8.26
C CYS A 191 15.58 3.53 -8.73
N GLN A 192 15.10 3.74 -9.94
CA GLN A 192 14.05 2.94 -10.54
C GLN A 192 14.64 2.06 -11.65
N ILE A 193 14.39 0.75 -11.58
CA ILE A 193 14.80 -0.21 -12.60
C ILE A 193 13.53 -0.73 -13.28
N PRO A 194 13.34 -0.43 -14.57
CA PRO A 194 12.20 -0.91 -15.31
C PRO A 194 12.32 -2.42 -15.57
N TYR A 195 11.19 -3.13 -15.48
CA TYR A 195 11.14 -4.56 -15.82
C TYR A 195 9.81 -4.96 -16.48
N LEU A 196 9.88 -6.02 -17.27
CA LEU A 196 8.70 -6.67 -17.84
C LEU A 196 8.18 -7.69 -16.82
N GLN A 197 6.95 -7.51 -16.35
CA GLN A 197 6.35 -8.45 -15.42
C GLN A 197 6.02 -9.77 -16.11
N PRO A 198 6.57 -10.91 -15.67
CA PRO A 198 6.19 -12.22 -16.18
C PRO A 198 4.71 -12.50 -15.91
N LYS A 199 4.08 -13.29 -16.79
CA LYS A 199 2.74 -13.83 -16.49
C LYS A 199 2.83 -14.75 -15.29
N ARG A 200 1.84 -14.65 -14.40
CA ARG A 200 1.74 -15.55 -13.27
C ARG A 200 1.71 -17.00 -13.76
N SER A 201 2.61 -17.82 -13.26
CA SER A 201 2.76 -19.20 -13.75
C SER A 201 1.64 -20.10 -13.21
N LYS A 202 1.21 -19.91 -11.96
CA LYS A 202 0.15 -20.70 -11.28
C LYS A 202 -0.56 -19.87 -10.22
N GLY A 203 -1.81 -20.23 -9.90
CA GLY A 203 -2.64 -19.58 -8.88
C GLY A 203 -3.56 -18.49 -9.43
N ASN A 204 -4.58 -18.10 -8.65
CA ASN A 204 -5.56 -17.07 -8.99
C ASN A 204 -5.30 -15.80 -8.18
N THR A 205 -5.56 -14.63 -8.78
CA THR A 205 -5.53 -13.37 -8.04
C THR A 205 -6.60 -13.39 -6.93
N LYS A 206 -6.21 -13.00 -5.71
CA LYS A 206 -7.11 -12.95 -4.55
C LYS A 206 -7.67 -11.54 -4.31
N ASN A 207 -7.28 -10.57 -5.14
CA ASN A 207 -7.78 -9.20 -5.06
C ASN A 207 -9.23 -9.14 -5.59
N ASN A 208 -10.15 -8.70 -4.74
CA ASN A 208 -11.52 -8.38 -5.10
C ASN A 208 -11.73 -6.86 -5.10
N PHE A 209 -12.91 -6.41 -5.52
CA PHE A 209 -13.25 -4.99 -5.58
C PHE A 209 -13.10 -4.30 -4.21
N PHE A 210 -13.53 -4.94 -3.12
CA PHE A 210 -13.42 -4.38 -1.77
C PHE A 210 -11.97 -4.20 -1.35
N THR A 211 -11.11 -5.19 -1.64
CA THR A 211 -9.67 -5.09 -1.34
C THR A 211 -9.01 -3.93 -2.10
N LEU A 212 -9.38 -3.73 -3.37
CA LEU A 212 -8.88 -2.62 -4.19
C LEU A 212 -9.40 -1.28 -3.67
N TYR A 213 -10.66 -1.21 -3.25
CA TYR A 213 -11.26 -0.03 -2.63
C TYR A 213 -10.54 0.33 -1.32
N ASP A 214 -10.34 -0.64 -0.42
CA ASP A 214 -9.64 -0.43 0.84
C ASP A 214 -8.20 0.07 0.64
N MET A 215 -7.48 -0.50 -0.34
CA MET A 215 -6.13 -0.02 -0.70
C MET A 215 -6.15 1.40 -1.26
N ALA A 216 -7.15 1.73 -2.08
CA ALA A 216 -7.31 3.06 -2.63
C ALA A 216 -7.62 4.08 -1.52
N MET A 217 -8.56 3.75 -0.62
CA MET A 217 -8.92 4.61 0.51
C MET A 217 -7.77 4.78 1.49
N LEU A 218 -7.00 3.71 1.76
CA LEU A 218 -5.80 3.80 2.57
C LEU A 218 -4.80 4.80 1.97
N GLY A 219 -4.46 4.67 0.67
CA GLY A 219 -3.56 5.61 0.01
C GLY A 219 -4.07 7.05 0.04
N PHE A 220 -5.38 7.23 -0.07
CA PHE A 220 -6.04 8.53 -0.08
C PHE A 220 -6.06 9.21 1.29
N THR A 221 -6.40 8.47 2.36
CA THR A 221 -6.51 9.03 3.71
C THR A 221 -5.18 9.15 4.42
N SER A 222 -4.20 8.27 4.13
CA SER A 222 -2.89 8.30 4.80
C SER A 222 -1.98 9.42 4.31
N HIS A 223 -2.05 9.79 3.02
CA HIS A 223 -1.10 10.73 2.40
C HIS A 223 -1.74 12.02 1.87
N SER A 224 -3.03 12.27 2.12
CA SER A 224 -3.68 13.48 1.65
C SER A 224 -4.70 14.05 2.61
N LYS A 225 -4.53 15.32 2.96
CA LYS A 225 -5.52 16.13 3.69
C LYS A 225 -6.45 16.90 2.72
N VAL A 226 -6.19 16.82 1.41
CA VAL A 226 -6.90 17.61 0.40
C VAL A 226 -8.39 17.28 0.34
N PRO A 227 -8.86 16.01 0.41
CA PRO A 227 -10.29 15.74 0.41
C PRO A 227 -11.03 16.40 1.57
N LEU A 228 -10.41 16.38 2.76
CA LEU A 228 -10.97 17.03 3.94
C LEU A 228 -10.98 18.56 3.80
N ARG A 229 -9.91 19.15 3.24
CA ARG A 229 -9.84 20.59 2.94
C ARG A 229 -10.82 21.00 1.86
N MET A 230 -10.96 20.19 0.80
CA MET A 230 -11.97 20.44 -0.24
C MET A 230 -13.39 20.38 0.32
N SER A 231 -13.67 19.39 1.18
CA SER A 231 -14.96 19.29 1.87
C SER A 231 -15.25 20.55 2.68
N SER A 232 -14.27 21.03 3.44
CA SER A 232 -14.39 22.27 4.22
C SER A 232 -14.61 23.48 3.32
N PHE A 233 -13.82 23.62 2.25
CA PHE A 233 -13.94 24.75 1.30
C PHE A 233 -15.32 24.76 0.62
N ILE A 234 -15.77 23.62 0.10
CA ILE A 234 -17.10 23.50 -0.52
C ILE A 234 -18.19 23.82 0.51
N GLY A 235 -18.05 23.29 1.74
CA GLY A 235 -18.96 23.60 2.83
C GLY A 235 -19.06 25.10 3.12
N PHE A 236 -17.93 25.81 3.17
CA PHE A 236 -17.91 27.28 3.33
C PHE A 236 -18.61 28.01 2.19
N VAL A 237 -18.34 27.61 0.92
CA VAL A 237 -18.99 28.23 -0.24
C VAL A 237 -20.49 28.01 -0.20
N VAL A 238 -20.93 26.77 0.08
CA VAL A 238 -22.37 26.44 0.18
C VAL A 238 -23.02 27.20 1.32
N ALA A 239 -22.39 27.28 2.50
CA ALA A 239 -22.89 28.03 3.64
C ALA A 239 -23.03 29.52 3.33
N PHE A 240 -22.01 30.12 2.71
CA PHE A 240 -22.03 31.52 2.30
C PHE A 240 -23.17 31.81 1.32
N LEU A 241 -23.31 30.98 0.27
CA LEU A 241 -24.41 31.15 -0.71
C LEU A 241 -25.78 30.96 -0.05
N SER A 242 -25.92 30.00 0.87
CA SER A 242 -27.17 29.77 1.59
C SER A 242 -27.56 30.98 2.46
N ILE A 243 -26.59 31.55 3.20
CA ILE A 243 -26.82 32.75 4.00
C ILE A 243 -27.20 33.94 3.11
N LEU A 244 -26.51 34.12 1.96
CA LEU A 244 -26.80 35.16 1.01
C LEU A 244 -28.23 35.06 0.45
N ILE A 245 -28.62 33.85 0.02
CA ILE A 245 -29.96 33.57 -0.50
C ILE A 245 -31.02 33.85 0.60
N ALA A 246 -30.76 33.33 1.82
CA ALA A 246 -31.67 33.52 2.97
C ALA A 246 -31.86 35.05 3.27
N THR A 247 -30.78 35.80 3.25
CA THR A 247 -30.80 37.26 3.49
C THR A 247 -31.58 37.99 2.40
N ILE A 248 -31.32 37.70 1.12
CA ILE A 248 -32.07 38.27 0.00
C ILE A 248 -33.56 37.94 0.13
N TYR A 249 -33.87 36.68 0.46
CA TYR A 249 -35.26 36.25 0.63
C TYR A 249 -35.97 36.94 1.81
N LEU A 250 -35.25 37.14 2.90
CA LEU A 250 -35.77 37.89 4.07
C LEU A 250 -36.05 39.34 3.71
N ILE A 251 -35.12 40.03 3.06
CA ILE A 251 -35.31 41.43 2.62
C ILE A 251 -36.49 41.55 1.64
N TYR A 252 -36.55 40.64 0.66
CA TYR A 252 -37.66 40.60 -0.30
C TYR A 252 -38.99 40.38 0.42
N LYS A 253 -39.06 39.50 1.40
CA LYS A 253 -40.27 39.26 2.20
C LYS A 253 -40.71 40.50 3.00
N ILE A 254 -39.77 41.26 3.55
CA ILE A 254 -40.09 42.49 4.33
C ILE A 254 -40.59 43.58 3.40
N LEU A 255 -40.00 43.75 2.22
CA LEU A 255 -40.34 44.81 1.31
C LEU A 255 -41.65 44.57 0.49
N PHE A 256 -41.97 43.31 0.22
CA PHE A 256 -43.07 42.90 -0.67
C PHE A 256 -43.96 41.82 0.02
N TRP A 257 -44.43 42.12 1.19
CA TRP A 257 -45.14 41.19 2.07
C TRP A 257 -46.31 40.46 1.40
N ASP A 258 -47.15 41.17 0.60
CA ASP A 258 -48.36 40.63 0.01
C ASP A 258 -48.12 39.84 -1.32
N ASN A 259 -46.95 40.00 -1.96
CA ASN A 259 -46.65 39.35 -3.23
C ASN A 259 -45.90 37.98 -3.06
N PHE A 260 -45.77 37.54 -1.81
CA PHE A 260 -44.95 36.36 -1.53
C PHE A 260 -45.76 35.07 -1.52
N GLN A 261 -45.87 34.42 -2.68
CA GLN A 261 -46.38 33.04 -2.73
C GLN A 261 -45.28 32.05 -2.47
N VAL A 262 -45.40 31.29 -1.36
CA VAL A 262 -44.44 30.24 -0.99
C VAL A 262 -44.73 29.00 -1.82
N GLY A 263 -43.90 28.73 -2.83
CA GLY A 263 -43.88 27.42 -3.52
C GLY A 263 -43.23 26.35 -2.64
N ILE A 264 -43.88 25.21 -2.44
CA ILE A 264 -43.33 24.07 -1.68
C ILE A 264 -42.14 23.42 -2.41
N ALA A 265 -42.13 23.45 -3.75
CA ALA A 265 -41.13 22.79 -4.58
C ALA A 265 -39.67 23.23 -4.29
N PRO A 266 -39.31 24.54 -4.20
CA PRO A 266 -37.95 24.94 -3.84
C PRO A 266 -37.51 24.48 -2.46
N LEU A 267 -38.45 24.38 -1.52
CA LEU A 267 -38.17 23.93 -0.16
C LEU A 267 -37.85 22.42 -0.13
N VAL A 268 -38.63 21.60 -0.84
CA VAL A 268 -38.39 20.15 -0.98
C VAL A 268 -37.08 19.86 -1.69
N ILE A 269 -36.81 20.56 -2.84
CA ILE A 269 -35.57 20.40 -3.58
C ILE A 269 -34.37 20.79 -2.72
N GLY A 270 -34.44 21.94 -2.02
CA GLY A 270 -33.38 22.39 -1.13
C GLY A 270 -33.12 21.40 0.02
N PHE A 271 -34.17 20.87 0.64
CA PHE A 271 -34.04 19.91 1.73
C PHE A 271 -33.30 18.64 1.30
N PHE A 272 -33.70 18.03 0.19
CA PHE A 272 -33.02 16.82 -0.33
C PHE A 272 -31.61 17.11 -0.83
N PHE A 273 -31.38 18.23 -1.50
CA PHE A 273 -30.07 18.63 -1.98
C PHE A 273 -29.10 18.82 -0.81
N PHE A 274 -29.44 19.63 0.19
CA PHE A 274 -28.57 19.86 1.36
C PHE A 274 -28.40 18.60 2.20
N GLY A 275 -29.45 17.78 2.36
CA GLY A 275 -29.36 16.49 3.04
C GLY A 275 -28.36 15.54 2.33
N GLY A 276 -28.44 15.46 1.01
CA GLY A 276 -27.49 14.66 0.21
C GLY A 276 -26.05 15.16 0.32
N VAL A 277 -25.82 16.46 0.22
CA VAL A 277 -24.49 17.08 0.39
C VAL A 277 -23.95 16.81 1.80
N GLN A 278 -24.77 16.96 2.81
CA GLN A 278 -24.38 16.73 4.20
C GLN A 278 -23.98 15.27 4.43
N LEU A 279 -24.77 14.30 3.94
CA LEU A 279 -24.48 12.88 4.06
C LEU A 279 -23.17 12.50 3.34
N PHE A 280 -22.91 13.08 2.18
CA PHE A 280 -21.66 12.88 1.45
C PHE A 280 -20.44 13.31 2.26
N PHE A 281 -20.47 14.51 2.86
CA PHE A 281 -19.37 14.98 3.70
C PHE A 281 -19.21 14.20 4.99
N LEU A 282 -20.31 13.75 5.61
CA LEU A 282 -20.27 12.85 6.76
C LEU A 282 -19.58 11.52 6.40
N GLY A 283 -19.81 11.00 5.20
CA GLY A 283 -19.10 9.82 4.68
C GLY A 283 -17.59 10.04 4.60
N ILE A 284 -17.13 11.16 4.02
CA ILE A 284 -15.71 11.50 3.96
C ILE A 284 -15.10 11.60 5.38
N ILE A 285 -15.75 12.31 6.29
CA ILE A 285 -15.30 12.42 7.69
C ILE A 285 -15.22 11.04 8.35
N GLY A 286 -16.20 10.17 8.09
CA GLY A 286 -16.23 8.80 8.59
C GLY A 286 -15.00 7.99 8.19
N GLU A 287 -14.51 8.12 6.95
CA GLU A 287 -13.28 7.46 6.47
C GLU A 287 -12.04 7.95 7.26
N TYR A 288 -11.90 9.25 7.50
CA TYR A 288 -10.79 9.78 8.30
C TYR A 288 -10.87 9.37 9.76
N ILE A 289 -12.08 9.33 10.35
CA ILE A 289 -12.29 8.81 11.71
C ILE A 289 -11.91 7.33 11.78
N SER A 290 -12.24 6.52 10.78
CA SER A 290 -11.87 5.11 10.70
C SER A 290 -10.34 4.94 10.65
N ALA A 291 -9.64 5.77 9.87
CA ALA A 291 -8.18 5.79 9.84
C ALA A 291 -7.58 6.16 11.21
N ILE A 292 -8.08 7.22 11.85
CA ILE A 292 -7.66 7.65 13.20
C ILE A 292 -7.91 6.53 14.22
N LEU A 293 -9.08 5.88 14.19
CA LEU A 293 -9.41 4.78 15.08
C LEU A 293 -8.43 3.61 14.94
N THR A 294 -7.99 3.33 13.72
CA THR A 294 -7.00 2.30 13.43
C THR A 294 -5.65 2.65 14.05
N GLN A 295 -5.22 3.89 13.94
CA GLN A 295 -3.97 4.40 14.55
C GLN A 295 -4.02 4.36 16.08
N VAL A 296 -5.10 4.85 16.67
CA VAL A 296 -5.28 4.93 18.13
C VAL A 296 -5.32 3.54 18.78
N LYS A 297 -5.91 2.53 18.11
CA LYS A 297 -5.95 1.16 18.61
C LYS A 297 -4.57 0.52 18.77
N ASN A 298 -3.57 0.98 18.04
CA ASN A 298 -2.16 0.56 18.08
C ASN A 298 -1.97 -0.96 18.27
N ARG A 299 -2.73 -1.75 17.50
CA ARG A 299 -2.65 -3.21 17.57
C ARG A 299 -1.40 -3.71 16.85
N PRO A 300 -0.76 -4.80 17.34
CA PRO A 300 0.40 -5.39 16.66
C PRO A 300 0.07 -5.70 15.18
N LEU A 301 1.05 -5.48 14.31
CA LEU A 301 0.94 -5.81 12.88
C LEU A 301 0.55 -7.26 12.67
N VAL A 302 1.27 -8.16 13.37
CA VAL A 302 1.15 -9.61 13.28
C VAL A 302 1.31 -10.21 14.68
N ILE A 303 0.69 -11.36 14.89
CA ILE A 303 0.98 -12.28 16.00
C ILE A 303 1.57 -13.53 15.37
N GLU A 304 2.79 -13.86 15.76
CA GLU A 304 3.48 -15.06 15.28
C GLU A 304 2.99 -16.31 16.02
N LYS A 305 2.90 -17.39 15.30
CA LYS A 305 2.68 -18.73 15.84
C LYS A 305 3.99 -19.47 16.06
N GLU A 306 4.94 -19.32 15.15
CA GLU A 306 6.19 -20.08 15.14
C GLU A 306 7.28 -19.31 14.38
N ARG A 307 8.54 -19.43 14.81
CA ARG A 307 9.74 -19.01 14.05
C ARG A 307 10.66 -20.21 13.84
N ILE A 308 11.29 -20.29 12.68
CA ILE A 308 12.20 -21.37 12.30
C ILE A 308 13.51 -20.78 11.78
N ASN A 309 14.64 -21.28 12.26
CA ASN A 309 16.02 -20.89 11.91
C ASN A 309 16.40 -19.43 12.24
N PHE A 310 15.77 -18.80 13.20
CA PHE A 310 16.15 -17.46 13.68
C PHE A 310 17.16 -17.54 14.80
#